data_27089dcfaa054f4bac7bfc05f5a8e1bb
#
_entry.id   27089dcfaa054f4bac7bfc05f5a8e1bb
#
_cell.length_a   1.000
_cell.length_b   1.000
_cell.length_c   1.000
_cell.angle_alpha   90.00
_cell.angle_beta   90.00
_cell.angle_gamma   90.00
#
_symmetry.space_group_name_H-M   'P 1'
#
loop_
_entity.id
_entity.type
_entity.pdbx_description
1 polymer ?
#
loop_
_entity_poly.entity_id
_entity_poly.type
_entity_poly.pdbx_seq_one_letter_code
_entity_poly.pdbx_strand_id
1 'polypeptide(L)'
;MIPRIFFALTALVWLPYGVFCFFQPDYLAQAAGVAATSATGTIELRAMYGGLQAGIGALALAAALRPALVGPALIASCFLFAGLAVTRLLAAIGTGELSSYTIAGLGLEWGSTIVAVWLLRRRAVVPAV
;
A
#
# COMPACT_ATOMS: atom_id res chain seq x y z
N MET A 1 -2.16 -3.10 -21.09
CA MET A 1 -2.70 -4.26 -20.33
C MET A 1 -1.99 -4.48 -19.01
N ILE A 2 -0.68 -4.62 -18.96
CA ILE A 2 0.11 -4.91 -17.74
C ILE A 2 -0.15 -3.93 -16.58
N PRO A 3 -0.16 -2.58 -16.75
CA PRO A 3 -0.42 -1.68 -15.62
C PRO A 3 -1.80 -1.87 -14.98
N ARG A 4 -2.81 -2.21 -15.77
CA ARG A 4 -4.17 -2.46 -15.25
C ARG A 4 -4.25 -3.74 -14.43
N ILE A 5 -3.47 -4.77 -14.80
CA ILE A 5 -3.36 -6.01 -14.02
C ILE A 5 -2.67 -5.71 -12.68
N PHE A 6 -1.56 -4.95 -12.69
CA PHE A 6 -0.90 -4.49 -11.46
C PHE A 6 -1.88 -3.78 -10.53
N PHE A 7 -2.67 -2.84 -11.04
CA PHE A 7 -3.65 -2.13 -10.23
C PHE A 7 -4.82 -3.00 -9.76
N ALA A 8 -5.27 -3.94 -10.57
CA ALA A 8 -6.30 -4.90 -10.14
C ALA A 8 -5.82 -5.76 -8.96
N LEU A 9 -4.57 -6.25 -9.01
CA LEU A 9 -3.96 -7.00 -7.91
C LEU A 9 -3.74 -6.11 -6.67
N THR A 10 -3.27 -4.88 -6.87
CA THR A 10 -3.12 -3.90 -5.78
C THR A 10 -4.47 -3.63 -5.11
N ALA A 11 -5.53 -3.40 -5.88
CA ALA A 11 -6.87 -3.17 -5.34
C ALA A 11 -7.38 -4.39 -4.56
N LEU A 12 -7.14 -5.60 -5.07
CA LEU A 12 -7.57 -6.85 -4.43
C LEU A 12 -6.91 -7.06 -3.06
N VAL A 13 -5.71 -6.57 -2.86
CA VAL A 13 -4.99 -6.66 -1.58
C VAL A 13 -5.38 -5.52 -0.65
N TRP A 14 -5.23 -4.27 -1.10
CA TRP A 14 -5.31 -3.10 -0.22
C TRP A 14 -6.74 -2.68 0.14
N LEU A 15 -7.70 -2.83 -0.76
CA LEU A 15 -9.08 -2.44 -0.49
C LEU A 15 -9.74 -3.31 0.59
N PRO A 16 -9.76 -4.66 0.46
CA PRO A 16 -10.36 -5.50 1.50
C PRO A 16 -9.57 -5.44 2.81
N TYR A 17 -8.24 -5.34 2.77
CA TYR A 17 -7.43 -5.19 3.98
C TYR A 17 -7.77 -3.90 4.74
N GLY A 18 -7.87 -2.76 4.04
CA GLY A 18 -8.24 -1.50 4.66
C GLY A 18 -9.66 -1.52 5.23
N VAL A 19 -10.63 -2.06 4.48
CA VAL A 19 -12.01 -2.23 4.98
C VAL A 19 -12.03 -3.12 6.21
N PHE A 20 -11.30 -4.23 6.21
CA PHE A 20 -11.19 -5.12 7.36
C PHE A 20 -10.59 -4.41 8.59
N CYS A 21 -9.48 -3.70 8.44
CA CYS A 21 -8.85 -2.98 9.56
C CYS A 21 -9.72 -1.83 10.10
N PHE A 22 -10.57 -1.22 9.26
CA PHE A 22 -11.53 -0.22 9.73
C PHE A 22 -12.56 -0.82 10.69
N PHE A 23 -13.10 -1.99 10.39
CA PHE A 23 -14.11 -2.64 11.22
C PHE A 23 -13.50 -3.44 12.39
N GLN A 24 -12.29 -3.96 12.22
CA GLN A 24 -11.59 -4.82 13.18
C GLN A 24 -10.19 -4.28 13.52
N PRO A 25 -10.07 -3.06 14.10
CA PRO A 25 -8.76 -2.46 14.38
C PRO A 25 -7.95 -3.26 15.41
N ASP A 26 -8.61 -3.98 16.31
CA ASP A 26 -7.97 -4.81 17.34
C ASP A 26 -7.17 -6.00 16.77
N TYR A 27 -7.44 -6.40 15.52
CA TYR A 27 -6.60 -7.36 14.79
C TYR A 27 -5.13 -6.95 14.76
N LEU A 28 -4.85 -5.64 14.68
CA LEU A 28 -3.49 -5.11 14.61
C LEU A 28 -2.67 -5.39 15.89
N ALA A 29 -3.33 -5.55 17.03
CA ALA A 29 -2.65 -5.93 18.28
C ALA A 29 -2.02 -7.34 18.17
N GLN A 30 -2.69 -8.27 17.52
CA GLN A 30 -2.19 -9.63 17.33
C GLN A 30 -1.21 -9.72 16.15
N ALA A 31 -1.52 -9.03 15.03
CA ALA A 31 -0.74 -9.14 13.80
C ALA A 31 0.56 -8.32 13.82
N ALA A 32 0.51 -7.11 14.40
CA ALA A 32 1.59 -6.13 14.34
C ALA A 32 2.05 -5.61 15.71
N GLY A 33 1.44 -6.07 16.81
CA GLY A 33 1.71 -5.54 18.14
C GLY A 33 1.22 -4.11 18.36
N VAL A 34 0.29 -3.60 17.53
CA VAL A 34 -0.20 -2.22 17.57
C VAL A 34 -1.59 -2.20 18.18
N ALA A 35 -1.71 -1.66 19.39
CA ALA A 35 -2.97 -1.53 20.12
C ALA A 35 -3.29 -0.08 20.43
N ALA A 36 -4.58 0.28 20.36
CA ALA A 36 -5.06 1.57 20.82
C ALA A 36 -5.19 1.57 22.36
N THR A 37 -4.67 2.61 23.01
CA THR A 37 -4.79 2.82 24.46
C THR A 37 -5.85 3.87 24.81
N SER A 38 -6.55 4.43 23.81
CA SER A 38 -7.58 5.46 23.97
C SER A 38 -8.56 5.46 22.79
N ALA A 39 -9.70 6.15 22.95
CA ALA A 39 -10.64 6.36 21.86
C ALA A 39 -10.00 7.07 20.65
N THR A 40 -9.15 8.08 20.90
CA THR A 40 -8.39 8.75 19.85
C THR A 40 -7.46 7.77 19.14
N GLY A 41 -6.75 6.91 19.87
CA GLY A 41 -5.91 5.87 19.28
C GLY A 41 -6.69 4.91 18.38
N THR A 42 -7.90 4.55 18.76
CA THR A 42 -8.78 3.72 17.89
C THR A 42 -9.16 4.45 16.60
N ILE A 43 -9.44 5.78 16.70
CA ILE A 43 -9.73 6.60 15.52
C ILE A 43 -8.51 6.63 14.59
N GLU A 44 -7.31 6.84 15.13
CA GLU A 44 -6.06 6.85 14.34
C GLU A 44 -5.78 5.51 13.66
N LEU A 45 -5.96 4.39 14.37
CA LEU A 45 -5.83 3.07 13.76
C LEU A 45 -6.80 2.87 12.59
N ARG A 46 -8.07 3.25 12.76
CA ARG A 46 -9.07 3.18 11.69
C ARG A 46 -8.74 4.10 10.52
N ALA A 47 -8.20 5.30 10.78
CA ALA A 47 -7.80 6.22 9.74
C ALA A 47 -6.60 5.70 8.94
N MET A 48 -5.53 5.28 9.62
CA MET A 48 -4.26 4.91 8.98
C MET A 48 -4.27 3.49 8.40
N TYR A 49 -4.78 2.51 9.14
CA TYR A 49 -4.83 1.13 8.66
C TYR A 49 -6.14 0.80 7.94
N GLY A 50 -7.21 1.49 8.25
CA GLY A 50 -8.49 1.36 7.56
C GLY A 50 -8.58 2.29 6.35
N GLY A 51 -8.81 3.57 6.60
CA GLY A 51 -9.15 4.57 5.58
C GLY A 51 -8.05 4.77 4.53
N LEU A 52 -6.80 4.99 4.96
CA LEU A 52 -5.69 5.20 4.02
C LEU A 52 -5.46 3.95 3.14
N GLN A 53 -5.46 2.77 3.75
CA GLN A 53 -5.26 1.51 3.02
C GLN A 53 -6.41 1.25 2.01
N ALA A 54 -7.66 1.45 2.44
CA ALA A 54 -8.82 1.37 1.55
C ALA A 54 -8.76 2.42 0.43
N GLY A 55 -8.29 3.65 0.72
CA GLY A 55 -8.08 4.70 -0.26
C GLY A 55 -7.05 4.34 -1.33
N ILE A 56 -5.92 3.72 -0.93
CA ILE A 56 -4.92 3.18 -1.87
C ILE A 56 -5.56 2.11 -2.77
N GLY A 57 -6.32 1.19 -2.18
CA GLY A 57 -7.04 0.16 -2.93
C GLY A 57 -8.10 0.73 -3.88
N ALA A 58 -8.84 1.75 -3.47
CA ALA A 58 -9.84 2.44 -4.30
C ALA A 58 -9.19 3.18 -5.48
N LEU A 59 -8.06 3.88 -5.25
CA LEU A 59 -7.26 4.50 -6.32
C LEU A 59 -6.78 3.45 -7.33
N ALA A 60 -6.28 2.32 -6.83
CA ALA A 60 -5.83 1.22 -7.67
C ALA A 60 -7.01 0.64 -8.49
N LEU A 61 -8.18 0.42 -7.90
CA LEU A 61 -9.38 -0.02 -8.60
C LEU A 61 -9.77 0.96 -9.70
N ALA A 62 -9.80 2.26 -9.38
CA ALA A 62 -10.11 3.30 -10.36
C ALA A 62 -9.11 3.30 -11.53
N ALA A 63 -7.82 3.13 -11.26
CA ALA A 63 -6.78 3.05 -12.30
C ALA A 63 -6.87 1.76 -13.13
N ALA A 64 -7.28 0.63 -12.55
CA ALA A 64 -7.54 -0.59 -13.28
C ALA A 64 -8.69 -0.44 -14.28
N LEU A 65 -9.72 0.33 -13.91
CA LEU A 65 -10.93 0.55 -14.72
C LEU A 65 -10.76 1.69 -15.74
N ARG A 66 -10.02 2.77 -15.39
CA ARG A 66 -9.90 4.00 -16.18
C ARG A 66 -8.46 4.21 -16.69
N PRO A 67 -8.18 4.00 -17.98
CA PRO A 67 -6.82 4.15 -18.54
C PRO A 67 -6.18 5.53 -18.28
N ALA A 68 -6.98 6.59 -18.24
CA ALA A 68 -6.52 7.95 -17.96
C ALA A 68 -5.87 8.10 -16.56
N LEU A 69 -6.29 7.30 -15.58
CA LEU A 69 -5.76 7.35 -14.21
C LEU A 69 -4.47 6.54 -14.02
N VAL A 70 -4.09 5.70 -14.98
CA VAL A 70 -2.92 4.80 -14.82
C VAL A 70 -1.63 5.58 -14.57
N GLY A 71 -1.38 6.67 -15.30
CA GLY A 71 -0.17 7.47 -15.12
C GLY A 71 -0.07 8.13 -13.73
N PRO A 72 -1.05 8.95 -13.35
CA PRO A 72 -1.11 9.55 -12.00
C PRO A 72 -1.06 8.52 -10.88
N ALA A 73 -1.77 7.39 -11.01
CA ALA A 73 -1.78 6.34 -10.00
C ALA A 73 -0.43 5.63 -9.87
N LEU A 74 0.32 5.42 -10.97
CA LEU A 74 1.69 4.89 -10.90
C LEU A 74 2.63 5.83 -10.14
N ILE A 75 2.53 7.14 -10.38
CA ILE A 75 3.32 8.13 -9.65
C ILE A 75 2.99 8.07 -8.16
N ALA A 76 1.71 8.11 -7.80
CA ALA A 76 1.26 8.00 -6.42
C ALA A 76 1.75 6.70 -5.77
N SER A 77 1.66 5.56 -6.47
CA SER A 77 2.12 4.26 -5.98
C SER A 77 3.63 4.23 -5.71
N CYS A 78 4.44 4.86 -6.56
CA CYS A 78 5.89 4.97 -6.35
C CYS A 78 6.21 5.65 -5.02
N PHE A 79 5.57 6.78 -4.71
CA PHE A 79 5.81 7.51 -3.46
C PHE A 79 5.24 6.79 -2.24
N LEU A 80 4.01 6.30 -2.33
CA LEU A 80 3.33 5.64 -1.20
C LEU A 80 4.04 4.35 -0.80
N PHE A 81 4.30 3.46 -1.75
CA PHE A 81 4.92 2.18 -1.44
C PHE A 81 6.40 2.31 -1.10
N ALA A 82 7.15 3.21 -1.78
CA ALA A 82 8.53 3.48 -1.42
C ALA A 82 8.63 4.11 -0.02
N GLY A 83 7.74 5.03 0.32
CA GLY A 83 7.68 5.62 1.65
C GLY A 83 7.45 4.58 2.74
N LEU A 84 6.48 3.70 2.57
CA LEU A 84 6.20 2.59 3.49
C LEU A 84 7.41 1.64 3.58
N ALA A 85 7.95 1.20 2.44
CA ALA A 85 9.04 0.23 2.37
C ALA A 85 10.32 0.75 3.03
N VAL A 86 10.71 1.99 2.73
CA VAL A 86 11.93 2.62 3.31
C VAL A 86 11.75 2.81 4.81
N THR A 87 10.63 3.37 5.24
CA THR A 87 10.37 3.62 6.67
C THR A 87 10.35 2.33 7.47
N ARG A 88 9.64 1.30 6.96
CA ARG A 88 9.59 -0.02 7.60
C ARG A 88 10.97 -0.68 7.67
N LEU A 89 11.76 -0.60 6.60
CA LEU A 89 13.11 -1.16 6.58
C LEU A 89 14.02 -0.47 7.59
N LEU A 90 14.02 0.88 7.62
CA LEU A 90 14.83 1.64 8.57
C LEU A 90 14.43 1.35 10.03
N ALA A 91 13.12 1.25 10.31
CA ALA A 91 12.63 0.89 11.62
C ALA A 91 13.04 -0.54 12.02
N ALA A 92 12.94 -1.51 11.10
CA ALA A 92 13.34 -2.89 11.33
C ALA A 92 14.85 -3.01 11.61
N ILE A 93 15.69 -2.27 10.89
CA ILE A 93 17.14 -2.19 11.16
C ILE A 93 17.39 -1.57 12.53
N GLY A 94 16.70 -0.49 12.88
CA GLY A 94 16.87 0.21 14.15
C GLY A 94 16.47 -0.61 15.38
N THR A 95 15.44 -1.47 15.24
CA THR A 95 14.97 -2.35 16.33
C THR A 95 15.68 -3.70 16.37
N GLY A 96 16.26 -4.12 15.25
CA GLY A 96 16.83 -5.47 15.09
C GLY A 96 15.76 -6.57 14.98
N GLU A 97 14.49 -6.20 14.81
CA GLU A 97 13.36 -7.14 14.74
C GLU A 97 12.78 -7.30 13.33
N LEU A 98 12.55 -8.55 12.92
CA LEU A 98 11.92 -8.93 11.66
C LEU A 98 10.83 -9.97 11.93
N SER A 99 9.66 -9.52 12.36
CA SER A 99 8.49 -10.39 12.47
C SER A 99 8.01 -10.84 11.09
N SER A 100 7.22 -11.92 11.03
CA SER A 100 6.58 -12.37 9.77
C SER A 100 5.70 -11.30 9.14
N TYR A 101 5.03 -10.49 9.94
CA TYR A 101 4.24 -9.35 9.49
C TYR A 101 5.12 -8.28 8.82
N THR A 102 6.26 -7.94 9.46
CA THR A 102 7.23 -6.98 8.92
C THR A 102 7.84 -7.46 7.60
N ILE A 103 8.22 -8.74 7.51
CA ILE A 103 8.79 -9.33 6.29
C ILE A 103 7.75 -9.33 5.16
N ALA A 104 6.51 -9.74 5.44
CA ALA A 104 5.44 -9.72 4.44
C ALA A 104 5.14 -8.30 3.94
N GLY A 105 5.09 -7.32 4.85
CA GLY A 105 4.94 -5.91 4.51
C GLY A 105 6.06 -5.39 3.61
N LEU A 106 7.33 -5.63 3.99
CA LEU A 106 8.51 -5.26 3.19
C LEU A 106 8.46 -5.87 1.78
N GLY A 107 8.12 -7.17 1.67
CA GLY A 107 8.01 -7.84 0.38
C GLY A 107 6.95 -7.23 -0.52
N LEU A 108 5.76 -6.96 0.03
CA LEU A 108 4.66 -6.35 -0.69
C LEU A 108 4.99 -4.91 -1.14
N GLU A 109 5.54 -4.11 -0.24
CA GLU A 109 5.82 -2.68 -0.46
C GLU A 109 6.98 -2.49 -1.45
N TRP A 110 8.11 -3.20 -1.28
CA TRP A 110 9.23 -3.15 -2.22
C TRP A 110 8.85 -3.75 -3.58
N GLY A 111 8.14 -4.88 -3.60
CA GLY A 111 7.66 -5.48 -4.84
C GLY A 111 6.76 -4.53 -5.61
N SER A 112 5.81 -3.90 -4.94
CA SER A 112 4.91 -2.90 -5.53
C SER A 112 5.66 -1.67 -6.02
N THR A 113 6.66 -1.18 -5.26
CA THR A 113 7.51 -0.05 -5.66
C THR A 113 8.29 -0.35 -6.94
N ILE A 114 8.96 -1.50 -6.99
CA ILE A 114 9.77 -1.91 -8.15
C ILE A 114 8.89 -2.02 -9.39
N VAL A 115 7.74 -2.67 -9.28
CA VAL A 115 6.81 -2.83 -10.40
C VAL A 115 6.25 -1.49 -10.85
N ALA A 116 5.85 -0.61 -9.92
CA ALA A 116 5.32 0.72 -10.25
C ALA A 116 6.36 1.58 -10.99
N VAL A 117 7.61 1.63 -10.50
CA VAL A 117 8.72 2.36 -11.13
C VAL A 117 9.01 1.79 -12.53
N TRP A 118 9.07 0.48 -12.67
CA TRP A 118 9.31 -0.16 -13.95
C TRP A 118 8.21 0.15 -14.98
N LEU A 119 6.93 0.09 -14.57
CA LEU A 119 5.79 0.42 -15.42
C LEU A 119 5.79 1.90 -15.81
N LEU A 120 6.16 2.79 -14.88
CA LEU A 120 6.23 4.23 -15.13
C LEU A 120 7.33 4.55 -16.16
N ARG A 121 8.53 3.96 -16.01
CA ARG A 121 9.64 4.12 -16.96
C ARG A 121 9.27 3.63 -18.36
N ARG A 122 8.60 2.49 -18.48
CA ARG A 122 8.14 1.95 -19.78
C ARG A 122 7.14 2.89 -20.48
N ARG A 123 6.32 3.62 -19.73
CA ARG A 123 5.39 4.60 -20.32
C ARG A 123 6.09 5.87 -20.82
N ALA A 124 7.13 6.30 -20.14
CA ALA A 124 7.91 7.47 -20.55
C ALA A 124 8.70 7.26 -21.86
N VAL A 125 9.03 6.00 -22.20
CA VAL A 125 9.79 5.63 -23.41
C VAL A 125 8.91 5.52 -24.66
N VAL A 126 7.58 5.44 -24.53
CA VAL A 126 6.64 5.44 -25.67
C VAL A 126 6.14 6.88 -25.87
N PRO A 127 6.63 7.63 -26.87
CA PRO A 127 6.11 8.97 -27.15
C PRO A 127 4.62 8.87 -27.48
N ALA A 128 3.83 9.81 -26.96
CA ALA A 128 2.47 10.01 -27.45
C ALA A 128 2.58 10.40 -28.94
N VAL A 129 2.17 9.50 -29.82
CA VAL A 129 1.95 9.77 -31.25
C VAL A 129 0.62 10.47 -31.39
#